data_765ad66ebd7ff7a36b62dae0b3e40e48
#
_entry.id   765ad66ebd7ff7a36b62dae0b3e40e48
#
_cell.length_a   1.000
_cell.length_b   1.000
_cell.length_c   1.000
_cell.angle_alpha   90.00
_cell.angle_beta   90.00
_cell.angle_gamma   90.00
#
_symmetry.space_group_name_H-M   'P 1'
#
loop_
_entity.id
_entity.type
_entity.pdbx_description
1 polymer ?
#
loop_
_entity_poly.entity_id
_entity_poly.type
_entity_poly.pdbx_seq_one_letter_code
_entity_poly.pdbx_strand_id
1 'polypeptide(L)'
;MQPKSAPSQSGGGIDEYLESVPADARAALEKLRQQIRAAAPRAQEVISYQIPAFKLDGRVLVWFAAFKNHCSFFPGAAAIKAFEDELSGYQTSKGTVRFLANKPLPATLVRKLVKHRVAENEARARKNKR
;
A
#
# COMPACT_ATOMS: atom_id res chain seq x y z
N MET A 1 10.37 -18.90 -18.28
CA MET A 1 10.38 -18.48 -17.78
C MET A 1 10.71 -17.93 -17.17
N GLN A 2 10.92 -17.63 -16.88
CA GLN A 2 11.08 -17.08 -16.23
C GLN A 2 11.32 -16.54 -15.57
N PRO A 3 11.63 -16.53 -15.20
CA PRO A 3 11.73 -16.07 -14.53
C PRO A 3 11.71 -15.24 -14.08
N LYS A 4 11.60 -14.78 -13.96
CA LYS A 4 11.36 -13.92 -13.50
C LYS A 4 11.66 -13.89 -12.36
N SER A 5 11.92 -14.04 -11.93
CA SER A 5 12.13 -14.10 -10.81
C SER A 5 13.06 -13.49 -10.34
N ALA A 6 13.46 -13.15 -10.52
CA ALA A 6 14.27 -12.71 -9.97
C ALA A 6 14.32 -11.89 -9.35
N PRO A 7 14.42 -11.55 -9.05
CA PRO A 7 14.54 -10.87 -8.36
C PRO A 7 14.28 -10.19 -7.73
N SER A 8 14.04 -10.15 -7.37
CA SER A 8 13.83 -9.63 -6.58
C SER A 8 14.00 -8.50 -6.43
N GLN A 9 14.11 -8.00 -6.83
CA GLN A 9 14.25 -6.86 -6.71
C GLN A 9 13.13 -6.19 -6.57
N SER A 10 13.11 -5.21 -6.07
CA SER A 10 12.00 -4.41 -5.86
C SER A 10 11.35 -4.11 -7.12
N GLY A 11 10.13 -3.96 -7.21
CA GLY A 11 9.44 -3.63 -8.43
C GLY A 11 9.09 -4.82 -9.25
N GLY A 12 10.05 -5.73 -9.41
CA GLY A 12 9.81 -6.91 -10.20
C GLY A 12 8.63 -7.69 -9.69
N GLY A 13 8.59 -7.94 -8.42
CA GLY A 13 7.51 -8.70 -7.83
C GLY A 13 6.18 -8.01 -7.96
N ILE A 14 6.14 -6.70 -7.78
CA ILE A 14 4.89 -5.96 -7.91
C ILE A 14 4.41 -5.95 -9.35
N ASP A 15 5.32 -5.79 -10.30
CA ASP A 15 4.94 -5.83 -11.70
C ASP A 15 4.27 -7.16 -12.06
N GLU A 16 4.85 -8.26 -11.59
CA GLU A 16 4.27 -9.57 -11.85
C GLU A 16 2.91 -9.71 -11.19
N TYR A 17 2.78 -9.23 -9.97
CA TYR A 17 1.51 -9.28 -9.30
C TYR A 17 0.44 -8.53 -10.10
N LEU A 18 0.78 -7.34 -10.57
CA LEU A 18 -0.18 -6.52 -11.30
C LEU A 18 -0.58 -7.15 -12.63
N GLU A 19 0.32 -7.90 -13.25
CA GLU A 19 -0.04 -8.61 -14.46
C GLU A 19 -1.06 -9.71 -14.21
N SER A 20 -1.13 -10.20 -12.99
CA SER A 20 -2.02 -11.30 -12.66
C SER A 20 -3.43 -10.86 -12.30
N VAL A 21 -3.68 -9.55 -12.17
CA VAL A 21 -4.99 -9.08 -11.77
C VAL A 21 -5.74 -8.49 -12.98
N PRO A 22 -7.07 -8.38 -12.91
CA PRO A 22 -7.85 -7.83 -14.02
C PRO A 22 -7.40 -6.41 -14.37
N ALA A 23 -7.61 -6.03 -15.62
CA ALA A 23 -7.11 -4.76 -16.14
C ALA A 23 -7.58 -3.54 -15.35
N ASP A 24 -8.85 -3.52 -14.93
CA ASP A 24 -9.35 -2.38 -14.19
C ASP A 24 -8.72 -2.30 -12.79
N ALA A 25 -8.56 -3.43 -12.14
CA ALA A 25 -7.88 -3.46 -10.84
C ALA A 25 -6.41 -3.08 -11.01
N ARG A 26 -5.78 -3.55 -12.08
CA ARG A 26 -4.39 -3.20 -12.34
C ARG A 26 -4.21 -1.70 -12.45
N ALA A 27 -5.08 -1.03 -13.20
CA ALA A 27 -4.98 0.41 -13.36
C ALA A 27 -5.15 1.13 -12.02
N ALA A 28 -6.12 0.69 -11.21
CA ALA A 28 -6.36 1.31 -9.91
C ALA A 28 -5.17 1.10 -8.98
N LEU A 29 -4.60 -0.10 -8.97
CA LEU A 29 -3.47 -0.39 -8.10
C LEU A 29 -2.19 0.28 -8.58
N GLU A 30 -2.03 0.42 -9.89
CA GLU A 30 -0.88 1.15 -10.41
C GLU A 30 -0.93 2.61 -9.99
N LYS A 31 -2.11 3.19 -10.01
CA LYS A 31 -2.30 4.55 -9.55
C LYS A 31 -1.97 4.67 -8.06
N LEU A 32 -2.45 3.73 -7.26
CA LEU A 32 -2.15 3.71 -5.85
C LEU A 32 -0.64 3.57 -5.61
N ARG A 33 0.00 2.70 -6.37
CA ARG A 33 1.44 2.50 -6.29
C ARG A 33 2.19 3.82 -6.48
N GLN A 34 1.80 4.59 -7.50
CA GLN A 34 2.43 5.87 -7.77
C GLN A 34 2.18 6.86 -6.63
N GLN A 35 0.98 6.86 -6.09
CA GLN A 35 0.65 7.75 -4.99
C GLN A 35 1.44 7.42 -3.73
N ILE A 36 1.62 6.14 -3.44
CA ILE A 36 2.41 5.73 -2.29
C ILE A 36 3.88 6.12 -2.49
N ARG A 37 4.39 5.89 -3.69
CA ARG A 37 5.77 6.24 -3.98
C ARG A 37 6.00 7.74 -3.83
N ALA A 38 5.04 8.55 -4.25
CA ALA A 38 5.16 9.99 -4.12
C ALA A 38 5.18 10.42 -2.64
N ALA A 39 4.43 9.72 -1.80
CA ALA A 39 4.36 10.04 -0.37
C ALA A 39 5.56 9.52 0.41
N ALA A 40 6.18 8.44 -0.06
CA ALA A 40 7.33 7.85 0.63
C ALA A 40 8.38 7.45 -0.41
N PRO A 41 9.07 8.44 -0.99
CA PRO A 41 9.96 8.16 -2.12
C PRO A 41 11.16 7.28 -1.80
N ARG A 42 11.54 7.16 -0.54
CA ARG A 42 12.65 6.29 -0.17
C ARG A 42 12.24 4.87 0.15
N ALA A 43 10.93 4.60 0.14
CA ALA A 43 10.47 3.25 0.44
C ALA A 43 10.75 2.32 -0.72
N GLN A 44 10.99 1.06 -0.41
CA GLN A 44 11.26 0.03 -1.41
C GLN A 44 10.00 -0.76 -1.67
N GLU A 45 9.78 -1.10 -2.94
CA GLU A 45 8.68 -1.97 -3.31
C GLU A 45 9.08 -3.41 -3.08
N VAL A 46 8.22 -4.16 -2.42
CA VAL A 46 8.49 -5.56 -2.11
C VAL A 46 7.19 -6.36 -2.21
N ILE A 47 7.32 -7.67 -2.18
CA ILE A 47 6.17 -8.56 -1.99
C ILE A 47 6.27 -9.09 -0.57
N SER A 48 5.19 -8.95 0.18
CA SER A 48 5.14 -9.39 1.56
C SER A 48 3.78 -10.04 1.78
N TYR A 49 3.75 -11.23 2.35
CA TYR A 49 2.51 -11.99 2.47
C TYR A 49 1.84 -12.18 1.11
N GLN A 50 2.67 -12.31 0.08
CA GLN A 50 2.22 -12.60 -1.29
C GLN A 50 1.49 -11.45 -1.97
N ILE A 51 1.54 -10.25 -1.41
CA ILE A 51 0.94 -9.08 -2.02
C ILE A 51 1.93 -7.91 -2.02
N PRO A 52 1.66 -6.89 -2.86
CA PRO A 52 2.53 -5.73 -2.92
C PRO A 52 2.59 -4.96 -1.61
N ALA A 53 3.76 -4.47 -1.31
CA ALA A 53 4.00 -3.69 -0.11
C ALA A 53 5.10 -2.69 -0.35
N PHE A 54 5.19 -1.69 0.51
CA PHE A 54 6.29 -0.74 0.54
C PHE A 54 6.98 -0.83 1.89
N LYS A 55 8.28 -0.90 1.86
CA LYS A 55 9.10 -1.10 3.05
C LYS A 55 10.08 0.07 3.20
N LEU A 56 10.21 0.58 4.39
CA LEU A 56 11.12 1.70 4.65
C LEU A 56 11.90 1.39 5.91
N ASP A 57 13.22 1.47 5.80
CA ASP A 57 14.11 1.23 6.94
C ASP A 57 13.84 -0.12 7.61
N GLY A 58 13.61 -1.13 6.78
CA GLY A 58 13.44 -2.49 7.26
C GLY A 58 12.06 -2.84 7.78
N ARG A 59 11.11 -1.90 7.73
CA ARG A 59 9.76 -2.14 8.21
C ARG A 59 8.75 -1.88 7.11
N VAL A 60 7.76 -2.74 7.00
CA VAL A 60 6.73 -2.52 6.00
C VAL A 60 5.86 -1.34 6.44
N LEU A 61 5.58 -0.46 5.50
CA LEU A 61 4.69 0.67 5.72
C LEU A 61 3.25 0.30 5.45
N VAL A 62 3.00 -0.13 4.25
CA VAL A 62 1.64 -0.37 3.76
C VAL A 62 1.65 -1.52 2.79
N TRP A 63 0.48 -2.11 2.59
CA TRP A 63 0.25 -3.15 1.58
C TRP A 63 -0.92 -2.74 0.72
N PHE A 64 -1.06 -3.37 -0.44
CA PHE A 64 -2.29 -3.26 -1.22
C PHE A 64 -2.53 -4.53 -1.99
N ALA A 65 -3.77 -4.76 -2.40
CA ALA A 65 -4.10 -6.01 -3.09
C ALA A 65 -5.39 -5.86 -3.87
N ALA A 66 -5.57 -6.71 -4.88
CA ALA A 66 -6.82 -6.83 -5.60
C ALA A 66 -7.53 -8.09 -5.16
N PHE A 67 -8.83 -7.98 -5.01
CA PHE A 67 -9.70 -9.13 -4.71
C PHE A 67 -10.73 -9.21 -5.82
N LYS A 68 -11.59 -10.20 -5.74
CA LYS A 68 -12.49 -10.47 -6.85
C LYS A 68 -13.33 -9.26 -7.27
N ASN A 69 -13.89 -8.55 -6.32
CA ASN A 69 -14.81 -7.46 -6.63
C ASN A 69 -14.39 -6.12 -6.05
N HIS A 70 -13.18 -6.03 -5.53
CA HIS A 70 -12.73 -4.78 -4.94
C HIS A 70 -11.22 -4.79 -4.79
N CYS A 71 -10.67 -3.63 -4.43
CA CYS A 71 -9.26 -3.51 -4.07
C CYS A 71 -9.17 -3.13 -2.60
N SER A 72 -8.03 -3.37 -2.00
CA SER A 72 -7.81 -3.00 -0.61
C SER A 72 -6.46 -2.31 -0.44
N PHE A 73 -6.43 -1.36 0.46
CA PHE A 73 -5.23 -0.66 0.88
C PHE A 73 -5.11 -0.87 2.40
N PHE A 74 -3.91 -1.19 2.86
CA PHE A 74 -3.69 -1.56 4.25
C PHE A 74 -2.69 -0.61 4.90
N PRO A 75 -3.13 0.58 5.34
CA PRO A 75 -2.22 1.54 5.95
C PRO A 75 -2.07 1.37 7.46
N GLY A 76 -2.77 0.40 8.03
CA GLY A 76 -2.70 0.15 9.47
C GLY A 76 -3.85 0.80 10.22
N ALA A 77 -4.16 0.22 11.38
CA ALA A 77 -5.32 0.65 12.14
C ALA A 77 -5.22 2.07 12.66
N ALA A 78 -4.02 2.48 13.08
CA ALA A 78 -3.85 3.82 13.63
C ALA A 78 -4.08 4.90 12.57
N ALA A 79 -3.60 4.66 11.34
CA ALA A 79 -3.82 5.63 10.27
C ALA A 79 -5.29 5.74 9.93
N ILE A 80 -6.00 4.62 9.88
CA ILE A 80 -7.42 4.63 9.58
C ILE A 80 -8.18 5.40 10.64
N LYS A 81 -7.85 5.17 11.88
CA LYS A 81 -8.52 5.89 12.96
C LYS A 81 -8.25 7.39 12.87
N ALA A 82 -7.02 7.76 12.57
CA ALA A 82 -6.65 9.18 12.51
C ALA A 82 -7.42 9.93 11.43
N PHE A 83 -7.81 9.26 10.36
CA PHE A 83 -8.48 9.91 9.24
C PHE A 83 -9.86 9.32 8.97
N GLU A 84 -10.51 8.83 10.02
CA GLU A 84 -11.77 8.12 9.82
C GLU A 84 -12.85 9.00 9.21
N ASP A 85 -12.84 10.30 9.48
CA ASP A 85 -13.83 11.19 8.89
C ASP A 85 -13.66 11.27 7.38
N GLU A 86 -12.43 11.32 6.92
CA GLU A 86 -12.17 11.39 5.49
C GLU A 86 -12.41 10.06 4.80
N LEU A 87 -12.46 8.99 5.57
CA LEU A 87 -12.72 7.67 5.04
C LEU A 87 -14.18 7.28 5.10
N SER A 88 -15.06 8.20 5.50
CA SER A 88 -16.46 7.87 5.73
C SER A 88 -17.17 7.34 4.48
N GLY A 89 -16.69 7.66 3.28
CA GLY A 89 -17.28 7.16 2.05
C GLY A 89 -16.76 5.80 1.60
N TYR A 90 -15.90 5.17 2.40
CA TYR A 90 -15.31 3.89 2.03
C TYR A 90 -15.59 2.86 3.10
N GLN A 91 -15.56 1.60 2.70
CA GLN A 91 -15.67 0.52 3.68
C GLN A 91 -14.32 0.34 4.34
N THR A 92 -14.30 0.36 5.65
CA THR A 92 -13.06 0.14 6.38
C THR A 92 -13.25 -0.98 7.39
N SER A 93 -12.16 -1.63 7.72
CA SER A 93 -12.12 -2.55 8.83
C SER A 93 -10.77 -2.34 9.48
N LYS A 94 -10.45 -3.13 10.48
CA LYS A 94 -9.24 -2.90 11.21
C LYS A 94 -8.03 -2.94 10.27
N GLY A 95 -7.41 -1.80 10.08
CA GLY A 95 -6.22 -1.70 9.25
C GLY A 95 -6.43 -1.67 7.75
N THR A 96 -7.65 -1.72 7.27
CA THR A 96 -7.95 -1.90 5.84
C THR A 96 -8.94 -0.88 5.33
N VAL A 97 -8.69 -0.38 4.11
CA VAL A 97 -9.66 0.44 3.37
C VAL A 97 -9.98 -0.30 2.08
N ARG A 98 -11.26 -0.54 1.81
CA ARG A 98 -11.69 -1.14 0.56
C ARG A 98 -12.12 -0.07 -0.41
N PHE A 99 -11.84 -0.27 -1.68
CA PHE A 99 -12.31 0.63 -2.71
C PHE A 99 -12.55 -0.14 -4.01
N LEU A 100 -13.38 0.42 -4.86
CA LEU A 100 -13.67 -0.19 -6.14
C LEU A 100 -12.65 0.28 -7.17
N ALA A 101 -12.36 -0.55 -8.16
CA ALA A 101 -11.40 -0.19 -9.19
C ALA A 101 -11.81 1.09 -9.92
N ASN A 102 -13.11 1.30 -10.10
CA ASN A 102 -13.59 2.50 -10.77
C ASN A 102 -13.76 3.71 -9.86
N LYS A 103 -13.37 3.54 -8.59
CA LYS A 103 -13.44 4.65 -7.64
C LYS A 103 -12.19 4.63 -6.78
N PRO A 104 -11.03 4.94 -7.37
CA PRO A 104 -9.76 4.88 -6.63
C PRO A 104 -9.71 5.90 -5.51
N LEU A 105 -8.82 5.66 -4.57
CA LEU A 105 -8.64 6.58 -3.45
C LEU A 105 -8.03 7.89 -3.92
N PRO A 106 -8.46 9.03 -3.37
CA PRO A 106 -7.85 10.31 -3.73
C PRO A 106 -6.39 10.37 -3.32
N ALA A 107 -5.58 11.03 -4.13
CA ALA A 107 -4.16 11.13 -3.86
C ALA A 107 -3.85 11.79 -2.52
N THR A 108 -4.62 12.82 -2.16
CA THR A 108 -4.38 13.50 -0.89
C THR A 108 -4.64 12.60 0.30
N LEU A 109 -5.65 11.75 0.20
CA LEU A 109 -5.96 10.83 1.28
C LEU A 109 -4.87 9.77 1.41
N VAL A 110 -4.44 9.20 0.27
CA VAL A 110 -3.36 8.22 0.30
C VAL A 110 -2.11 8.84 0.93
N ARG A 111 -1.79 10.06 0.57
CA ARG A 111 -0.62 10.72 1.12
C ARG A 111 -0.72 10.86 2.64
N LYS A 112 -1.87 11.27 3.13
CA LYS A 112 -2.06 11.42 4.58
C LYS A 112 -1.89 10.09 5.30
N LEU A 113 -2.47 9.04 4.75
CA LEU A 113 -2.39 7.72 5.38
C LEU A 113 -0.96 7.21 5.38
N VAL A 114 -0.26 7.36 4.25
CA VAL A 114 1.12 6.89 4.16
C VAL A 114 2.03 7.67 5.11
N LYS A 115 1.88 8.98 5.13
CA LYS A 115 2.73 9.79 6.00
C LYS A 115 2.48 9.51 7.46
N HIS A 116 1.24 9.23 7.83
CA HIS A 116 0.94 8.85 9.20
C HIS A 116 1.67 7.56 9.55
N ARG A 117 1.66 6.61 8.62
CA ARG A 117 2.32 5.32 8.85
C ARG A 117 3.83 5.48 8.95
N VAL A 118 4.42 6.35 8.12
CA VAL A 118 5.84 6.63 8.20
C VAL A 118 6.20 7.17 9.58
N ALA A 119 5.43 8.15 10.06
CA ALA A 119 5.67 8.74 11.36
C ALA A 119 5.52 7.72 12.48
N GLU A 120 4.53 6.87 12.37
CA GLU A 120 4.29 5.82 13.35
C GLU A 120 5.47 4.86 13.44
N ASN A 121 5.97 4.43 12.28
CA ASN A 121 7.09 3.50 12.26
C ASN A 121 8.38 4.16 12.74
N GLU A 122 8.56 5.43 12.44
CA GLU A 122 9.72 6.15 12.94
C GLU A 122 9.69 6.28 14.45
N ALA A 123 8.52 6.54 15.00
CA ALA A 123 8.39 6.64 16.44
C ALA A 123 8.70 5.31 17.11
N ARG A 124 8.26 4.21 16.52
CA ARG A 124 8.57 2.89 17.05
C ARG A 124 10.05 2.58 16.98
N ALA A 125 10.68 2.96 15.88
CA ALA A 125 12.11 2.72 15.71
C ALA A 125 12.91 3.46 16.76
N ARG A 126 12.57 4.73 17.01
CA ARG A 126 13.25 5.51 18.02
C ARG A 126 13.09 4.91 19.40
N LYS A 127 11.89 4.43 19.69
CA LYS A 127 11.61 3.85 20.95
C LYS A 127 12.39 2.57 21.19
N ASN A 128 12.56 1.78 20.15
CA ASN A 128 13.25 0.51 20.25
C ASN A 128 14.76 0.65 20.22
N LYS A 129 15.27 1.83 19.95
CA LYS A 129 16.63 2.03 19.83
C LYS A 129 17.29 2.40 21.08
N ARG A 130 16.82 2.31 22.17
CA ARG A 130 17.39 2.69 23.40
C ARG A 130 18.42 1.86 23.91
#